data_c99ebf087d3fbcfa26e86a94a0adc281
#
_entry.id   c99ebf087d3fbcfa26e86a94a0adc281
#
_cell.length_a   1.000
_cell.length_b   1.000
_cell.length_c   1.000
_cell.angle_alpha   90.00
_cell.angle_beta   90.00
_cell.angle_gamma   90.00
#
_symmetry.space_group_name_H-M   'P 1'
#
loop_
_entity.id
_entity.type
_entity.pdbx_description
1 polymer ?
#
loop_
_entity_poly.entity_id
_entity_poly.type
_entity_poly.pdbx_seq_one_letter_code
_entity_poly.pdbx_strand_id
1 'polypeptide(L)'
;MDYTIETLARGTKVCINSTHRFGTDAFLLSDFCGLKYAQTALDIGSGCGIIPLRWKDRGHKGMAVALEIDADGTALTNESIKLNGFDNMLAVNHDIRSWETDMQFDVITCNPPYFTAGKPKDDEKKASFRHQLTLTDNDVAAAAYRLLKDNGKLCICQRPSQLAAVIYAMKSNRIEPKVIRFVRQRKDSPHPWLVLVDGRKNGGVSLTVMPDLIMENDQGGFSDEVLKIYN
;
A
#
# COMPACT_ATOMS: atom_id res chain seq x y z
N MET A 1 -17.04 4.32 18.36
CA MET A 1 -16.31 4.94 17.22
C MET A 1 -17.34 5.28 16.17
N ASP A 2 -17.36 6.53 15.71
CA ASP A 2 -18.24 6.95 14.61
C ASP A 2 -17.54 6.63 13.28
N TYR A 3 -18.23 5.90 12.41
CA TYR A 3 -17.75 5.57 11.07
C TYR A 3 -18.88 5.59 10.04
N THR A 4 -18.52 5.72 8.80
CA THR A 4 -19.39 5.52 7.63
C THR A 4 -18.94 4.29 6.86
N ILE A 5 -19.83 3.72 6.05
CA ILE A 5 -19.52 2.53 5.25
C ILE A 5 -19.50 2.93 3.78
N GLU A 6 -18.39 2.64 3.12
CA GLU A 6 -18.30 2.63 1.67
C GLU A 6 -18.37 1.19 1.15
N THR A 7 -18.92 1.03 -0.05
CA THR A 7 -19.05 -0.30 -0.67
C THR A 7 -18.21 -0.37 -1.93
N LEU A 8 -17.32 -1.38 -1.99
CA LEU A 8 -16.50 -1.63 -3.17
C LEU A 8 -17.32 -2.28 -4.29
N ALA A 9 -16.72 -2.38 -5.49
CA ALA A 9 -17.40 -2.78 -6.72
C ALA A 9 -18.10 -4.14 -6.64
N ARG A 10 -17.59 -5.08 -5.83
CA ARG A 10 -18.18 -6.43 -5.69
C ARG A 10 -18.89 -6.63 -4.34
N GLY A 11 -19.17 -5.55 -3.63
CA GLY A 11 -20.01 -5.56 -2.46
C GLY A 11 -19.28 -5.56 -1.12
N THR A 12 -17.95 -5.60 -1.09
CA THR A 12 -17.19 -5.52 0.16
C THR A 12 -17.40 -4.17 0.84
N LYS A 13 -17.78 -4.19 2.12
CA LYS A 13 -18.02 -3.02 2.95
C LYS A 13 -16.72 -2.58 3.62
N VAL A 14 -16.42 -1.29 3.55
CA VAL A 14 -15.24 -0.66 4.15
C VAL A 14 -15.70 0.41 5.13
N CYS A 15 -15.34 0.26 6.40
CA CYS A 15 -15.57 1.27 7.43
C CYS A 15 -14.51 2.36 7.33
N ILE A 16 -14.93 3.61 7.26
CA ILE A 16 -14.06 4.79 7.20
C ILE A 16 -14.53 5.85 8.20
N ASN A 17 -13.63 6.77 8.56
CA ASN A 17 -13.98 7.96 9.36
C ASN A 17 -13.31 9.21 8.77
N SER A 18 -13.36 10.33 9.48
CA SER A 18 -12.77 11.60 9.01
C SER A 18 -11.24 11.55 8.88
N THR A 19 -10.56 10.69 9.65
CA THR A 19 -9.09 10.57 9.70
C THR A 19 -8.57 9.47 8.76
N HIS A 20 -9.26 8.33 8.75
CA HIS A 20 -8.89 7.15 7.96
C HIS A 20 -9.82 7.01 6.76
N ARG A 21 -9.36 7.57 5.64
CA ARG A 21 -9.97 7.46 4.30
C ARG A 21 -8.95 6.85 3.35
N PHE A 22 -9.38 6.52 2.17
CA PHE A 22 -8.53 5.98 1.13
C PHE A 22 -8.62 6.79 -0.16
N GLY A 23 -7.57 6.75 -0.94
CA GLY A 23 -7.45 7.41 -2.23
C GLY A 23 -7.25 6.44 -3.38
N THR A 24 -7.16 6.99 -4.57
CA THR A 24 -6.87 6.28 -5.82
C THR A 24 -5.58 5.46 -5.76
N ASP A 25 -4.54 5.97 -5.09
CA ASP A 25 -3.25 5.34 -4.91
C ASP A 25 -3.33 3.94 -4.30
N ALA A 26 -4.18 3.75 -3.28
CA ALA A 26 -4.42 2.45 -2.67
C ALA A 26 -5.06 1.46 -3.67
N PHE A 27 -5.96 1.92 -4.53
CA PHE A 27 -6.55 1.11 -5.60
C PHE A 27 -5.50 0.68 -6.62
N LEU A 28 -4.67 1.61 -7.06
CA LEU A 28 -3.60 1.35 -8.02
C LEU A 28 -2.56 0.36 -7.46
N LEU A 29 -2.13 0.55 -6.19
CA LEU A 29 -1.17 -0.34 -5.55
C LEU A 29 -1.75 -1.74 -5.34
N SER A 30 -3.02 -1.84 -4.92
CA SER A 30 -3.69 -3.13 -4.70
C SER A 30 -3.79 -3.98 -5.96
N ASP A 31 -3.87 -3.35 -7.14
CA ASP A 31 -3.86 -4.01 -8.44
C ASP A 31 -2.43 -4.31 -8.90
N PHE A 32 -1.54 -3.30 -8.85
CA PHE A 32 -0.15 -3.40 -9.29
C PHE A 32 0.62 -4.53 -8.58
N CYS A 33 0.33 -4.79 -7.31
CA CYS A 33 0.99 -5.87 -6.58
C CYS A 33 0.74 -7.25 -7.19
N GLY A 34 -0.29 -7.43 -8.02
CA GLY A 34 -0.57 -8.67 -8.73
C GLY A 34 -0.71 -9.87 -7.81
N LEU A 35 -1.39 -9.69 -6.64
CA LEU A 35 -1.61 -10.74 -5.66
C LEU A 35 -2.41 -11.90 -6.27
N LYS A 36 -1.89 -13.13 -6.15
CA LYS A 36 -2.57 -14.33 -6.63
C LYS A 36 -3.55 -14.86 -5.60
N TYR A 37 -4.53 -15.62 -6.08
CA TYR A 37 -5.69 -16.11 -5.35
C TYR A 37 -5.42 -16.69 -3.94
N ALA A 38 -4.36 -17.47 -3.76
CA ALA A 38 -4.07 -18.20 -2.50
C ALA A 38 -2.80 -17.73 -1.79
N GLN A 39 -2.14 -16.67 -2.26
CA GLN A 39 -0.93 -16.14 -1.64
C GLN A 39 -1.22 -15.51 -0.28
N THR A 40 -0.23 -15.53 0.62
CA THR A 40 -0.28 -14.76 1.86
C THR A 40 0.19 -13.34 1.62
N ALA A 41 -0.51 -12.35 2.15
CA ALA A 41 -0.19 -10.94 1.92
C ALA A 41 -0.26 -10.10 3.19
N LEU A 42 0.60 -9.09 3.26
CA LEU A 42 0.63 -8.08 4.32
C LEU A 42 0.54 -6.69 3.69
N ASP A 43 -0.25 -5.82 4.28
CA ASP A 43 -0.26 -4.39 3.99
C ASP A 43 0.25 -3.61 5.20
N ILE A 44 1.34 -2.86 5.01
CA ILE A 44 2.00 -2.08 6.06
C ILE A 44 1.47 -0.65 6.03
N GLY A 45 1.00 -0.15 7.19
CA GLY A 45 0.34 1.14 7.30
C GLY A 45 -1.02 1.13 6.63
N SER A 46 -1.81 0.13 6.94
CA SER A 46 -3.03 -0.22 6.21
C SER A 46 -4.19 0.77 6.38
N GLY A 47 -4.11 1.68 7.36
CA GLY A 47 -5.16 2.63 7.67
C GLY A 47 -6.48 1.93 7.98
N CYS A 48 -7.53 2.19 7.20
CA CYS A 48 -8.82 1.51 7.31
C CYS A 48 -8.87 0.13 6.62
N GLY A 49 -7.73 -0.43 6.23
CA GLY A 49 -7.65 -1.76 5.62
C GLY A 49 -8.04 -1.83 4.15
N ILE A 50 -8.05 -0.71 3.44
CA ILE A 50 -8.58 -0.66 2.07
C ILE A 50 -7.87 -1.62 1.11
N ILE A 51 -6.54 -1.73 1.15
CA ILE A 51 -5.78 -2.60 0.23
C ILE A 51 -6.13 -4.07 0.47
N PRO A 52 -6.04 -4.64 1.68
CA PRO A 52 -6.47 -6.00 1.95
C PRO A 52 -7.96 -6.25 1.65
N LEU A 53 -8.84 -5.30 1.97
CA LEU A 53 -10.27 -5.41 1.66
C LEU A 53 -10.53 -5.46 0.14
N ARG A 54 -9.79 -4.70 -0.64
CA ARG A 54 -9.86 -4.79 -2.11
C ARG A 54 -9.41 -6.14 -2.64
N TRP A 55 -8.36 -6.73 -2.06
CA TRP A 55 -7.98 -8.10 -2.45
C TRP A 55 -9.12 -9.09 -2.19
N LYS A 56 -9.79 -8.98 -1.02
CA LYS A 56 -10.96 -9.81 -0.70
C LYS A 56 -12.13 -9.55 -1.64
N ASP A 57 -12.42 -8.29 -1.95
CA ASP A 57 -13.45 -7.91 -2.90
C ASP A 57 -13.22 -8.55 -4.28
N ARG A 58 -11.97 -8.65 -4.71
CA ARG A 58 -11.57 -9.30 -5.98
C ARG A 58 -11.43 -10.83 -5.88
N GLY A 59 -11.84 -11.43 -4.77
CA GLY A 59 -11.94 -12.87 -4.61
C GLY A 59 -10.70 -13.56 -4.04
N HIS A 60 -9.74 -12.82 -3.48
CA HIS A 60 -8.56 -13.40 -2.84
C HIS A 60 -8.95 -14.30 -1.65
N LYS A 61 -8.40 -15.52 -1.60
CA LYS A 61 -8.71 -16.54 -0.58
C LYS A 61 -7.54 -16.86 0.37
N GLY A 62 -6.33 -16.39 0.07
CA GLY A 62 -5.19 -16.52 0.99
C GLY A 62 -5.36 -15.64 2.24
N MET A 63 -4.48 -15.81 3.21
CA MET A 63 -4.43 -14.94 4.39
C MET A 63 -3.99 -13.53 3.98
N ALA A 64 -4.75 -12.52 4.41
CA ALA A 64 -4.42 -11.11 4.26
C ALA A 64 -4.27 -10.46 5.64
N VAL A 65 -3.18 -9.76 5.88
CA VAL A 65 -2.93 -9.05 7.13
C VAL A 65 -2.86 -7.55 6.85
N ALA A 66 -3.66 -6.79 7.60
CA ALA A 66 -3.63 -5.33 7.65
C ALA A 66 -2.89 -4.92 8.92
N LEU A 67 -1.68 -4.36 8.81
CA LEU A 67 -0.91 -3.90 9.96
C LEU A 67 -0.94 -2.37 10.01
N GLU A 68 -1.39 -1.84 11.14
CA GLU A 68 -1.56 -0.42 11.35
C GLU A 68 -1.15 -0.03 12.78
N ILE A 69 -0.38 1.04 12.90
CA ILE A 69 0.08 1.55 14.19
C ILE A 69 -1.03 2.32 14.93
N ASP A 70 -1.94 2.96 14.18
CA ASP A 70 -3.07 3.68 14.74
C ASP A 70 -4.18 2.71 15.14
N ALA A 71 -4.57 2.76 16.42
CA ALA A 71 -5.61 1.88 16.95
C ALA A 71 -7.00 2.13 16.31
N ASP A 72 -7.30 3.37 15.93
CA ASP A 72 -8.56 3.72 15.26
C ASP A 72 -8.64 3.11 13.87
N GLY A 73 -7.55 3.18 13.08
CA GLY A 73 -7.46 2.53 11.77
C GLY A 73 -7.62 1.01 11.87
N THR A 74 -6.94 0.40 12.84
CA THR A 74 -7.06 -1.04 13.12
C THR A 74 -8.49 -1.42 13.51
N ALA A 75 -9.16 -0.61 14.33
CA ALA A 75 -10.55 -0.88 14.74
C ALA A 75 -11.53 -0.78 13.56
N LEU A 76 -11.37 0.20 12.65
CA LEU A 76 -12.17 0.30 11.41
C LEU A 76 -11.97 -0.93 10.52
N THR A 77 -10.73 -1.41 10.40
CA THR A 77 -10.43 -2.63 9.65
C THR A 77 -11.11 -3.85 10.27
N ASN A 78 -11.08 -3.99 11.60
CA ASN A 78 -11.75 -5.10 12.30
C ASN A 78 -13.27 -5.06 12.10
N GLU A 79 -13.91 -3.88 12.15
CA GLU A 79 -15.34 -3.76 11.84
C GLU A 79 -15.64 -4.14 10.39
N SER A 80 -14.78 -3.74 9.44
CA SER A 80 -14.92 -4.13 8.05
C SER A 80 -14.81 -5.66 7.87
N ILE A 81 -13.84 -6.31 8.52
CA ILE A 81 -13.68 -7.77 8.51
C ILE A 81 -14.95 -8.45 9.00
N LYS A 82 -15.47 -8.00 10.14
CA LYS A 82 -16.68 -8.53 10.77
C LYS A 82 -17.92 -8.36 9.88
N LEU A 83 -18.12 -7.17 9.31
CA LEU A 83 -19.26 -6.87 8.44
C LEU A 83 -19.28 -7.72 7.15
N ASN A 84 -18.12 -8.16 6.69
CA ASN A 84 -17.99 -8.97 5.48
C ASN A 84 -17.83 -10.48 5.78
N GLY A 85 -17.68 -10.89 7.04
CA GLY A 85 -17.49 -12.28 7.43
C GLY A 85 -16.17 -12.89 6.90
N PHE A 86 -15.09 -12.10 6.85
CA PHE A 86 -13.78 -12.58 6.38
C PHE A 86 -13.03 -13.29 7.53
N ASP A 87 -12.93 -14.62 7.48
CA ASP A 87 -12.19 -15.46 8.41
C ASP A 87 -10.68 -15.60 8.09
N ASN A 88 -10.29 -15.22 6.89
CA ASN A 88 -8.92 -15.26 6.39
C ASN A 88 -8.31 -13.86 6.20
N MET A 89 -8.71 -12.91 7.04
CA MET A 89 -8.15 -11.57 7.12
C MET A 89 -7.95 -11.18 8.58
N LEU A 90 -6.82 -10.55 8.89
CA LEU A 90 -6.46 -10.06 10.22
C LEU A 90 -6.13 -8.58 10.19
N ALA A 91 -6.59 -7.83 11.19
CA ALA A 91 -6.10 -6.49 11.50
C ALA A 91 -5.20 -6.55 12.73
N VAL A 92 -4.01 -5.99 12.63
CA VAL A 92 -2.99 -6.02 13.68
C VAL A 92 -2.62 -4.59 14.04
N ASN A 93 -2.82 -4.21 15.31
CA ASN A 93 -2.38 -2.91 15.82
C ASN A 93 -0.95 -3.04 16.35
N HIS A 94 0.03 -2.67 15.56
CA HIS A 94 1.44 -2.76 15.95
C HIS A 94 2.33 -1.88 15.08
N ASP A 95 3.50 -1.51 15.62
CA ASP A 95 4.57 -0.88 14.85
C ASP A 95 5.34 -1.95 14.07
N ILE A 96 5.41 -1.83 12.75
CA ILE A 96 6.11 -2.78 11.87
C ILE A 96 7.59 -2.96 12.22
N ARG A 97 8.22 -1.93 12.79
CA ARG A 97 9.64 -1.96 13.18
C ARG A 97 9.92 -2.98 14.27
N SER A 98 8.95 -3.22 15.16
CA SER A 98 9.05 -4.14 16.29
C SER A 98 8.07 -5.31 16.24
N TRP A 99 7.24 -5.40 15.19
CA TRP A 99 6.29 -6.49 15.06
C TRP A 99 7.00 -7.81 14.75
N GLU A 100 6.83 -8.79 15.63
CA GLU A 100 7.35 -10.14 15.49
C GLU A 100 6.21 -11.10 15.17
N THR A 101 6.46 -12.01 14.23
CA THR A 101 5.50 -13.05 13.82
C THR A 101 6.24 -14.18 13.11
N ASP A 102 5.73 -15.40 13.25
CA ASP A 102 6.20 -16.57 12.48
C ASP A 102 5.63 -16.62 11.06
N MET A 103 4.70 -15.69 10.73
CA MET A 103 4.11 -15.61 9.40
C MET A 103 5.14 -15.13 8.37
N GLN A 104 5.12 -15.76 7.21
CA GLN A 104 5.89 -15.33 6.04
C GLN A 104 4.93 -15.00 4.89
N PHE A 105 5.24 -13.93 4.15
CA PHE A 105 4.34 -13.38 3.13
C PHE A 105 4.90 -13.57 1.72
N ASP A 106 4.01 -13.87 0.78
CA ASP A 106 4.34 -13.89 -0.65
C ASP A 106 4.41 -12.47 -1.21
N VAL A 107 3.55 -11.57 -0.70
CA VAL A 107 3.45 -10.17 -1.12
C VAL A 107 3.31 -9.27 0.10
N ILE A 108 4.08 -8.18 0.10
CA ILE A 108 3.93 -7.08 1.06
C ILE A 108 3.66 -5.81 0.27
N THR A 109 2.68 -5.02 0.69
CA THR A 109 2.39 -3.70 0.15
C THR A 109 2.65 -2.63 1.21
N CYS A 110 2.98 -1.42 0.76
CA CYS A 110 2.99 -0.23 1.59
C CYS A 110 2.59 0.99 0.75
N ASN A 111 1.55 1.69 1.20
CA ASN A 111 1.17 3.01 0.72
C ASN A 111 1.49 4.02 1.83
N PRO A 112 2.74 4.51 1.92
CA PRO A 112 3.14 5.37 3.02
C PRO A 112 2.48 6.75 2.90
N PRO A 113 2.24 7.45 4.02
CA PRO A 113 1.74 8.81 3.98
C PRO A 113 2.74 9.72 3.24
N TYR A 114 2.24 10.52 2.30
CA TYR A 114 3.07 11.44 1.51
C TYR A 114 3.41 12.67 2.35
N PHE A 115 4.58 12.69 2.95
CA PHE A 115 5.07 13.90 3.59
C PHE A 115 5.53 14.89 2.51
N THR A 116 4.76 15.95 2.30
CA THR A 116 5.26 17.14 1.63
C THR A 116 6.29 17.77 2.57
N ALA A 117 7.51 17.97 2.09
CA ALA A 117 8.53 18.78 2.76
C ALA A 117 8.04 20.24 2.78
N GLY A 118 7.06 20.53 3.61
CA GLY A 118 6.53 21.86 3.90
C GLY A 118 6.84 22.19 5.35
N LYS A 119 7.38 23.39 5.56
CA LYS A 119 7.79 23.93 6.85
C LYS A 119 6.93 23.44 8.02
N PRO A 120 7.52 22.95 9.12
CA PRO A 120 6.79 22.68 10.35
C PRO A 120 6.16 24.00 10.83
N LYS A 121 4.85 24.12 10.80
CA LYS A 121 4.17 25.14 11.56
C LYS A 121 4.11 24.67 13.01
N ASP A 122 4.83 25.41 13.86
CA ASP A 122 4.70 25.53 15.30
C ASP A 122 4.27 24.27 16.09
N ASP A 123 5.22 23.47 16.52
CA ASP A 123 5.33 22.82 17.82
C ASP A 123 6.48 21.79 17.81
N GLU A 124 7.64 22.13 18.33
CA GLU A 124 8.82 21.24 18.36
C GLU A 124 8.53 19.91 19.07
N LYS A 125 7.61 19.89 20.05
CA LYS A 125 7.19 18.67 20.74
C LYS A 125 6.32 17.77 19.85
N LYS A 126 5.47 18.33 19.00
CA LYS A 126 4.68 17.56 18.02
C LYS A 126 5.52 17.10 16.83
N ALA A 127 6.57 17.84 16.49
CA ALA A 127 7.51 17.45 15.44
C ALA A 127 8.37 16.24 15.87
N SER A 128 8.88 16.22 17.11
CA SER A 128 9.66 15.08 17.62
C SER A 128 8.81 13.82 17.77
N PHE A 129 7.55 13.96 18.20
CA PHE A 129 6.61 12.85 18.28
C PHE A 129 6.24 12.30 16.89
N ARG A 130 6.05 13.18 15.89
CA ARG A 130 5.83 12.78 14.50
C ARG A 130 7.05 12.12 13.88
N HIS A 131 8.26 12.57 14.17
CA HIS A 131 9.50 11.93 13.70
C HIS A 131 9.67 10.51 14.24
N GLN A 132 9.26 10.24 15.48
CA GLN A 132 9.29 8.88 16.05
C GLN A 132 8.21 7.96 15.45
N LEU A 133 7.10 8.53 14.98
CA LEU A 133 6.00 7.79 14.34
C LEU A 133 6.15 7.66 12.81
N THR A 134 7.09 8.39 12.20
CA THR A 134 7.25 8.39 10.74
C THR A 134 7.93 7.10 10.28
N LEU A 135 7.17 6.27 9.60
CA LEU A 135 7.69 5.09 8.90
C LEU A 135 8.53 5.53 7.69
N THR A 136 9.79 5.13 7.64
CA THR A 136 10.68 5.43 6.50
C THR A 136 10.64 4.30 5.45
N ASP A 137 11.01 4.62 4.20
CA ASP A 137 11.15 3.60 3.14
C ASP A 137 12.15 2.50 3.56
N ASN A 138 13.19 2.87 4.34
CA ASN A 138 14.15 1.90 4.86
C ASN A 138 13.55 0.97 5.91
N ASP A 139 12.69 1.47 6.81
CA ASP A 139 11.98 0.64 7.80
C ASP A 139 11.06 -0.35 7.09
N VAL A 140 10.34 0.11 6.06
CA VAL A 140 9.47 -0.74 5.23
C VAL A 140 10.29 -1.84 4.55
N ALA A 141 11.41 -1.48 3.91
CA ALA A 141 12.24 -2.44 3.19
C ALA A 141 12.90 -3.46 4.14
N ALA A 142 13.38 -3.01 5.31
CA ALA A 142 13.96 -3.89 6.34
C ALA A 142 12.93 -4.88 6.90
N ALA A 143 11.73 -4.39 7.23
CA ALA A 143 10.64 -5.24 7.68
C ALA A 143 10.19 -6.22 6.58
N ALA A 144 10.08 -5.75 5.34
CA ALA A 144 9.73 -6.59 4.21
C ALA A 144 10.79 -7.69 3.98
N TYR A 145 12.08 -7.38 4.09
CA TYR A 145 13.11 -8.41 3.97
C TYR A 145 12.95 -9.51 5.04
N ARG A 146 12.64 -9.14 6.27
CA ARG A 146 12.43 -10.09 7.39
C ARG A 146 11.18 -10.95 7.17
N LEU A 147 10.09 -10.37 6.71
CA LEU A 147 8.76 -10.98 6.65
C LEU A 147 8.41 -11.63 5.31
N LEU A 148 9.09 -11.31 4.22
CA LEU A 148 8.87 -11.96 2.92
C LEU A 148 9.43 -13.37 2.92
N LYS A 149 8.71 -14.30 2.29
CA LYS A 149 9.27 -15.55 1.80
C LYS A 149 10.43 -15.27 0.84
N ASP A 150 11.29 -16.25 0.62
CA ASP A 150 12.33 -16.10 -0.40
C ASP A 150 11.69 -15.85 -1.78
N ASN A 151 12.25 -14.92 -2.55
CA ASN A 151 11.67 -14.43 -3.81
C ASN A 151 10.26 -13.80 -3.68
N GLY A 152 9.81 -13.51 -2.45
CA GLY A 152 8.58 -12.74 -2.19
C GLY A 152 8.69 -11.29 -2.67
N LYS A 153 7.57 -10.61 -2.79
CA LYS A 153 7.43 -9.32 -3.45
C LYS A 153 7.11 -8.20 -2.45
N LEU A 154 7.87 -7.10 -2.51
CA LEU A 154 7.51 -5.81 -1.91
C LEU A 154 6.99 -4.86 -2.99
N CYS A 155 5.80 -4.29 -2.81
CA CYS A 155 5.24 -3.27 -3.67
C CYS A 155 4.99 -1.99 -2.88
N ILE A 156 5.52 -0.87 -3.37
CA ILE A 156 5.37 0.45 -2.75
C ILE A 156 4.82 1.42 -3.80
N CYS A 157 3.90 2.29 -3.41
CA CYS A 157 3.59 3.50 -4.17
C CYS A 157 4.16 4.73 -3.47
N GLN A 158 4.67 5.69 -4.24
CA GLN A 158 5.32 6.89 -3.70
C GLN A 158 5.25 8.05 -4.70
N ARG A 159 5.54 9.26 -4.24
CA ARG A 159 5.77 10.40 -5.15
C ARG A 159 7.00 10.15 -6.01
N PRO A 160 6.99 10.51 -7.31
CA PRO A 160 8.16 10.32 -8.19
C PRO A 160 9.45 10.93 -7.68
N SER A 161 9.37 12.03 -6.93
CA SER A 161 10.51 12.68 -6.27
C SER A 161 11.22 11.80 -5.23
N GLN A 162 10.53 10.79 -4.69
CA GLN A 162 11.07 9.85 -3.70
C GLN A 162 11.58 8.53 -4.33
N LEU A 163 11.46 8.37 -5.64
CA LEU A 163 11.82 7.11 -6.31
C LEU A 163 13.25 6.66 -6.01
N ALA A 164 14.22 7.58 -6.01
CA ALA A 164 15.62 7.26 -5.71
C ALA A 164 15.78 6.73 -4.26
N ALA A 165 15.05 7.31 -3.30
CA ALA A 165 15.07 6.86 -1.91
C ALA A 165 14.46 5.46 -1.76
N VAL A 166 13.34 5.20 -2.42
CA VAL A 166 12.69 3.86 -2.44
C VAL A 166 13.64 2.81 -3.02
N ILE A 167 14.25 3.08 -4.18
CA ILE A 167 15.21 2.16 -4.81
C ILE A 167 16.40 1.90 -3.88
N TYR A 168 16.96 2.95 -3.28
CA TYR A 168 18.07 2.82 -2.35
C TYR A 168 17.69 1.96 -1.13
N ALA A 169 16.54 2.22 -0.52
CA ALA A 169 16.03 1.46 0.63
C ALA A 169 15.84 -0.03 0.27
N MET A 170 15.21 -0.33 -0.87
CA MET A 170 15.07 -1.71 -1.34
C MET A 170 16.41 -2.40 -1.53
N LYS A 171 17.35 -1.77 -2.26
CA LYS A 171 18.68 -2.34 -2.55
C LYS A 171 19.49 -2.57 -1.27
N SER A 172 19.48 -1.60 -0.34
CA SER A 172 20.18 -1.69 0.94
C SER A 172 19.66 -2.84 1.82
N ASN A 173 18.42 -3.25 1.61
CA ASN A 173 17.77 -4.34 2.34
C ASN A 173 17.62 -5.63 1.51
N ARG A 174 18.44 -5.84 0.48
CA ARG A 174 18.46 -7.05 -0.34
C ARG A 174 17.12 -7.36 -1.03
N ILE A 175 16.34 -6.31 -1.31
CA ILE A 175 15.15 -6.37 -2.16
C ILE A 175 15.53 -5.75 -3.50
N GLU A 176 15.59 -6.56 -4.54
CA GLU A 176 15.95 -6.10 -5.89
C GLU A 176 14.75 -5.48 -6.60
N PRO A 177 14.78 -4.18 -6.96
CA PRO A 177 13.73 -3.57 -7.75
C PRO A 177 13.57 -4.29 -9.10
N LYS A 178 12.33 -4.61 -9.49
CA LYS A 178 12.01 -5.38 -10.70
C LYS A 178 11.15 -4.64 -11.68
N VAL A 179 10.18 -3.89 -11.18
CA VAL A 179 9.25 -3.16 -12.02
C VAL A 179 9.05 -1.76 -11.46
N ILE A 180 9.06 -0.80 -12.36
CA ILE A 180 8.62 0.59 -12.09
C ILE A 180 7.50 0.92 -13.05
N ARG A 181 6.45 1.55 -12.53
CA ARG A 181 5.37 2.10 -13.33
C ARG A 181 5.00 3.50 -12.84
N PHE A 182 5.06 4.49 -13.73
CA PHE A 182 4.58 5.83 -13.43
C PHE A 182 3.08 5.96 -13.70
N VAL A 183 2.44 6.86 -12.95
CA VAL A 183 1.01 7.18 -13.12
C VAL A 183 0.90 8.66 -13.49
N ARG A 184 0.22 8.93 -14.60
CA ARG A 184 -0.09 10.29 -15.08
C ARG A 184 -1.59 10.54 -15.05
N GLN A 185 -1.98 11.78 -14.81
CA GLN A 185 -3.39 12.14 -14.88
C GLN A 185 -3.92 11.98 -16.32
N ARG A 186 -3.19 12.55 -17.28
CA ARG A 186 -3.50 12.49 -18.73
C ARG A 186 -2.25 12.12 -19.51
N LYS A 187 -2.44 11.71 -20.75
CA LYS A 187 -1.35 11.36 -21.65
C LYS A 187 -0.37 12.53 -21.89
N ASP A 188 -0.90 13.75 -21.94
CA ASP A 188 -0.16 14.99 -22.14
C ASP A 188 0.31 15.66 -20.83
N SER A 189 0.01 15.08 -19.67
CA SER A 189 0.50 15.61 -18.38
C SER A 189 2.02 15.72 -18.38
N PRO A 190 2.60 16.86 -17.97
CA PRO A 190 4.07 17.06 -18.06
C PRO A 190 4.82 16.11 -17.13
N HIS A 191 4.24 15.75 -15.99
CA HIS A 191 4.89 14.92 -14.98
C HIS A 191 3.93 13.85 -14.44
N PRO A 192 4.46 12.65 -14.09
CA PRO A 192 3.71 11.69 -13.31
C PRO A 192 3.49 12.22 -11.87
N TRP A 193 2.38 11.85 -11.27
CA TRP A 193 2.05 12.23 -9.89
C TRP A 193 2.31 11.11 -8.88
N LEU A 194 2.40 9.86 -9.36
CA LEU A 194 2.67 8.66 -8.55
C LEU A 194 3.66 7.77 -9.29
N VAL A 195 4.43 7.00 -8.51
CA VAL A 195 5.24 5.88 -9.00
C VAL A 195 4.91 4.63 -8.19
N LEU A 196 4.77 3.52 -8.88
CA LEU A 196 4.61 2.18 -8.33
C LEU A 196 5.91 1.42 -8.53
N VAL A 197 6.43 0.81 -7.48
CA VAL A 197 7.68 0.07 -7.50
C VAL A 197 7.46 -1.33 -6.95
N ASP A 198 7.89 -2.34 -7.69
CA ASP A 198 7.90 -3.75 -7.30
C ASP A 198 9.36 -4.20 -7.12
N GLY A 199 9.64 -4.89 -6.03
CA GLY A 199 10.95 -5.47 -5.76
C GLY A 199 10.85 -6.91 -5.23
N ARG A 200 11.92 -7.70 -5.43
CA ARG A 200 11.98 -9.11 -5.02
C ARG A 200 13.06 -9.34 -3.97
N LYS A 201 12.72 -10.00 -2.88
CA LYS A 201 13.68 -10.47 -1.88
C LYS A 201 14.69 -11.41 -2.53
N ASN A 202 15.99 -11.12 -2.34
CA ASN A 202 17.12 -11.87 -2.91
C ASN A 202 17.08 -12.03 -4.45
N GLY A 203 16.35 -11.13 -5.16
CA GLY A 203 16.24 -11.20 -6.62
C GLY A 203 17.56 -10.85 -7.33
N GLY A 204 17.79 -11.43 -8.50
CA GLY A 204 18.89 -11.01 -9.40
C GLY A 204 18.58 -9.67 -10.09
N VAL A 205 19.62 -9.00 -10.61
CA VAL A 205 19.47 -7.69 -11.27
C VAL A 205 18.63 -7.80 -12.54
N SER A 206 17.48 -7.10 -12.57
CA SER A 206 16.68 -6.90 -13.79
C SER A 206 15.56 -5.91 -13.48
N LEU A 207 15.58 -4.74 -14.05
CA LEU A 207 14.59 -3.71 -13.87
C LEU A 207 13.85 -3.44 -15.19
N THR A 208 12.52 -3.46 -15.13
CA THR A 208 11.64 -3.10 -16.25
C THR A 208 10.88 -1.83 -15.90
N VAL A 209 10.86 -0.87 -16.80
CA VAL A 209 9.95 0.29 -16.71
C VAL A 209 8.74 -0.01 -17.61
N MET A 210 7.57 -0.12 -16.99
CA MET A 210 6.31 -0.33 -17.72
C MET A 210 5.85 0.97 -18.38
N PRO A 211 5.03 0.89 -19.43
CA PRO A 211 4.30 2.06 -19.94
C PRO A 211 3.54 2.77 -18.82
N ASP A 212 3.49 4.09 -18.89
CA ASP A 212 2.77 4.89 -17.90
C ASP A 212 1.29 4.47 -17.81
N LEU A 213 0.76 4.41 -16.59
CA LEU A 213 -0.67 4.29 -16.37
C LEU A 213 -1.31 5.68 -16.53
N ILE A 214 -2.20 5.81 -17.49
CA ILE A 214 -2.93 7.05 -17.75
C ILE A 214 -4.29 6.97 -17.05
N MET A 215 -4.56 7.93 -16.17
CA MET A 215 -5.79 7.93 -15.38
C MET A 215 -7.02 8.28 -16.21
N GLU A 216 -6.92 9.35 -17.00
CA GLU A 216 -8.05 9.90 -17.78
C GLU A 216 -7.90 9.60 -19.27
N ASN A 217 -9.01 9.27 -19.90
CA ASN A 217 -9.14 9.24 -21.36
C ASN A 217 -9.33 10.66 -21.95
N ASP A 218 -9.34 10.78 -23.26
CA ASP A 218 -9.48 12.06 -23.97
C ASP A 218 -10.86 12.76 -23.74
N GLN A 219 -11.83 12.06 -23.14
CA GLN A 219 -13.17 12.58 -22.84
C GLN A 219 -13.34 12.99 -21.37
N GLY A 220 -12.28 12.91 -20.54
CA GLY A 220 -12.28 13.32 -19.13
C GLY A 220 -12.84 12.27 -18.17
N GLY A 221 -13.11 11.05 -18.64
CA GLY A 221 -13.44 9.89 -17.80
C GLY A 221 -12.21 9.06 -17.50
N PHE A 222 -12.35 8.04 -16.66
CA PHE A 222 -11.27 7.08 -16.44
C PHE A 222 -10.91 6.34 -17.73
N SER A 223 -9.62 6.05 -17.91
CA SER A 223 -9.17 5.17 -18.99
C SER A 223 -9.70 3.74 -18.82
N ASP A 224 -9.76 2.95 -19.89
CA ASP A 224 -10.21 1.57 -19.85
C ASP A 224 -9.38 0.71 -18.89
N GLU A 225 -8.08 1.01 -18.76
CA GLU A 225 -7.21 0.31 -17.84
C GLU A 225 -7.55 0.65 -16.38
N VAL A 226 -7.80 1.91 -16.08
CA VAL A 226 -8.21 2.36 -14.74
C VAL A 226 -9.59 1.82 -14.38
N LEU A 227 -10.54 1.80 -15.32
CA LEU A 227 -11.85 1.19 -15.09
C LEU A 227 -11.74 -0.30 -14.69
N LYS A 228 -10.82 -1.05 -15.30
CA LYS A 228 -10.55 -2.45 -14.92
C LYS A 228 -9.94 -2.58 -13.52
N ILE A 229 -9.14 -1.60 -13.12
CA ILE A 229 -8.58 -1.57 -11.76
C ILE A 229 -9.69 -1.35 -10.72
N TYR A 230 -10.67 -0.50 -11.03
CA TYR A 230 -11.75 -0.17 -10.10
C TYR A 230 -12.85 -1.24 -10.00
N ASN A 231 -13.03 -2.07 -11.01
CA ASN A 231 -13.99 -3.19 -11.07
C ASN A 231 -13.35 -4.53 -10.67
#